data_6f846075283e77e5f8739c578a88ca8e
#
_entry.id   6f846075283e77e5f8739c578a88ca8e
#
_cell.length_a   1.000
_cell.length_b   1.000
_cell.length_c   1.000
_cell.angle_alpha   90.00
_cell.angle_beta   90.00
_cell.angle_gamma   90.00
#
_symmetry.space_group_name_H-M   'P 1'
#
loop_
_entity.id
_entity.type
_entity.pdbx_description
1 polymer ?
#
loop_
_entity_poly.entity_id
_entity_poly.type
_entity_poly.pdbx_seq_one_letter_code
_entity_poly.pdbx_strand_id
1 'polypeptide(L)'
;FHKDYNIVASTPSLNALHDTLQTVAFLVIKNDSIWHEQYFDGYGKDSQSNSFSMAKSMVSASLFKAIEAGDVESENQKVIAFLPWLIGDHAKDVTMGDLASMASGLEWNENYDNLLTITPRTYVEKDMLSLMKQIPINYQPGEKFIYQSGSTQLLGLALEEATGENMSTLVRSYFWNPIGAEHQASWTLDSNDYGVEKSFCCLNSNARDFARFGKLFKNHGVWEGQQLIDSAFVEKSIRQRFEKSPQYGYGWWLGAVDENPFFSMRGHMGQYVIVFPEQDIIIVRLGHRGLNDIPGSQTPIDLPLYVKEVFKMIAPENET
;
A
#
# COMPACT_ATOMS: atom_id res chain seq x y z
N PHE A 1 3.66 -20.55 -13.44
CA PHE A 1 2.27 -20.96 -13.11
C PHE A 1 2.29 -22.17 -12.19
N HIS A 2 1.29 -22.28 -11.31
CA HIS A 2 1.06 -23.46 -10.48
C HIS A 2 0.61 -24.65 -11.35
N LYS A 3 0.90 -25.89 -10.93
CA LYS A 3 0.47 -27.10 -11.67
C LYS A 3 -1.06 -27.18 -11.87
N ASP A 4 -1.81 -26.63 -10.92
CA ASP A 4 -3.28 -26.60 -10.94
C ASP A 4 -3.81 -25.20 -11.37
N TYR A 5 -3.07 -24.47 -12.20
CA TYR A 5 -3.44 -23.14 -12.66
C TYR A 5 -4.84 -23.13 -13.30
N ASN A 6 -5.74 -22.31 -12.73
CA ASN A 6 -7.14 -22.14 -13.16
C ASN A 6 -7.98 -23.43 -13.27
N ILE A 7 -7.57 -24.54 -12.61
CA ILE A 7 -8.36 -25.78 -12.61
C ILE A 7 -9.58 -25.63 -11.70
N VAL A 8 -9.41 -25.03 -10.51
CA VAL A 8 -10.50 -24.80 -9.57
C VAL A 8 -11.30 -23.58 -10.01
N ALA A 9 -12.59 -23.78 -10.27
CA ALA A 9 -13.49 -22.71 -10.64
C ALA A 9 -13.77 -21.78 -9.44
N SER A 10 -14.00 -20.51 -9.71
CA SER A 10 -14.48 -19.55 -8.70
C SER A 10 -15.82 -20.01 -8.14
N THR A 11 -16.00 -19.86 -6.82
CA THR A 11 -17.28 -20.16 -6.18
C THR A 11 -18.38 -19.22 -6.69
N PRO A 12 -19.65 -19.61 -6.65
CA PRO A 12 -20.76 -18.72 -7.00
C PRO A 12 -20.74 -17.41 -6.17
N SER A 13 -20.36 -17.49 -4.89
CA SER A 13 -20.25 -16.32 -4.00
C SER A 13 -19.11 -15.40 -4.44
N LEU A 14 -17.96 -15.94 -4.83
CA LEU A 14 -16.85 -15.14 -5.34
C LEU A 14 -17.23 -14.44 -6.65
N ASN A 15 -17.91 -15.13 -7.56
CA ASN A 15 -18.40 -14.51 -8.80
C ASN A 15 -19.38 -13.37 -8.51
N ALA A 16 -20.31 -13.57 -7.57
CA ALA A 16 -21.25 -12.52 -7.16
C ALA A 16 -20.52 -11.29 -6.54
N LEU A 17 -19.43 -11.52 -5.79
CA LEU A 17 -18.59 -10.42 -5.28
C LEU A 17 -17.91 -9.67 -6.44
N HIS A 18 -17.36 -10.38 -7.42
CA HIS A 18 -16.73 -9.78 -8.60
C HIS A 18 -17.71 -8.89 -9.36
N ASP A 19 -18.90 -9.39 -9.63
CA ASP A 19 -19.95 -8.64 -10.34
C ASP A 19 -20.40 -7.40 -9.54
N THR A 20 -20.72 -7.58 -8.25
CA THR A 20 -21.25 -6.50 -7.39
C THR A 20 -20.22 -5.39 -7.18
N LEU A 21 -18.96 -5.75 -7.01
CA LEU A 21 -17.88 -4.83 -6.68
C LEU A 21 -17.05 -4.41 -7.91
N GLN A 22 -17.52 -4.77 -9.11
CA GLN A 22 -16.87 -4.38 -10.36
C GLN A 22 -15.36 -4.69 -10.33
N THR A 23 -15.04 -5.95 -10.01
CA THR A 23 -13.67 -6.43 -10.06
C THR A 23 -13.17 -6.41 -11.50
N VAL A 24 -11.95 -5.92 -11.73
CA VAL A 24 -11.31 -5.92 -13.07
C VAL A 24 -10.18 -6.92 -13.17
N ALA A 25 -9.52 -7.24 -12.03
CA ALA A 25 -8.50 -8.28 -11.97
C ALA A 25 -8.56 -8.96 -10.60
N PHE A 26 -8.46 -10.28 -10.62
CA PHE A 26 -8.38 -11.12 -9.43
C PHE A 26 -7.29 -12.17 -9.62
N LEU A 27 -6.35 -12.24 -8.67
CA LEU A 27 -5.19 -13.09 -8.75
C LEU A 27 -4.93 -13.78 -7.40
N VAL A 28 -4.68 -15.08 -7.42
CA VAL A 28 -4.23 -15.84 -6.26
C VAL A 28 -2.90 -16.52 -6.58
N ILE A 29 -1.89 -16.21 -5.78
CA ILE A 29 -0.61 -16.91 -5.77
C ILE A 29 -0.63 -17.89 -4.62
N LYS A 30 -0.22 -19.13 -4.89
CA LYS A 30 -0.09 -20.21 -3.92
C LYS A 30 1.26 -20.89 -4.15
N ASN A 31 2.03 -21.10 -3.07
CA ASN A 31 3.36 -21.68 -3.16
C ASN A 31 4.21 -20.97 -4.24
N ASP A 32 4.28 -19.66 -4.16
CA ASP A 32 5.03 -18.77 -5.05
C ASP A 32 4.64 -18.83 -6.55
N SER A 33 3.56 -19.49 -6.90
CA SER A 33 3.10 -19.66 -8.29
C SER A 33 1.68 -19.16 -8.48
N ILE A 34 1.38 -18.57 -9.64
CA ILE A 34 0.02 -18.14 -9.99
C ILE A 34 -0.86 -19.38 -10.05
N TRP A 35 -1.79 -19.50 -9.09
CA TRP A 35 -2.71 -20.62 -8.96
C TRP A 35 -4.06 -20.35 -9.62
N HIS A 36 -4.57 -19.09 -9.47
CA HIS A 36 -5.84 -18.67 -10.05
C HIS A 36 -5.75 -17.23 -10.51
N GLU A 37 -6.24 -16.91 -11.68
CA GLU A 37 -6.39 -15.54 -12.13
C GLU A 37 -7.58 -15.36 -13.07
N GLN A 38 -8.29 -14.24 -12.90
CA GLN A 38 -9.41 -13.85 -13.74
C GLN A 38 -9.38 -12.36 -14.00
N TYR A 39 -9.85 -11.98 -15.18
CA TYR A 39 -9.94 -10.59 -15.62
C TYR A 39 -11.34 -10.32 -16.15
N PHE A 40 -11.86 -9.11 -15.90
CA PHE A 40 -13.23 -8.72 -16.21
C PHE A 40 -13.24 -7.40 -16.95
N ASP A 41 -14.37 -7.03 -17.57
CA ASP A 41 -14.62 -5.75 -18.23
C ASP A 41 -13.56 -5.36 -19.28
N GLY A 42 -13.05 -6.34 -20.03
CA GLY A 42 -12.04 -6.13 -21.06
C GLY A 42 -10.62 -5.93 -20.53
N TYR A 43 -10.41 -6.03 -19.21
CA TYR A 43 -9.07 -6.02 -18.64
C TYR A 43 -8.36 -7.35 -18.91
N GLY A 44 -7.04 -7.32 -18.94
CA GLY A 44 -6.17 -8.48 -19.07
C GLY A 44 -4.97 -8.39 -18.13
N LYS A 45 -4.05 -9.34 -18.23
CA LYS A 45 -2.85 -9.42 -17.38
C LYS A 45 -1.97 -8.16 -17.44
N ASP A 46 -2.02 -7.43 -18.55
CA ASP A 46 -1.20 -6.26 -18.83
C ASP A 46 -1.95 -4.94 -18.54
N SER A 47 -3.25 -5.02 -18.20
CA SER A 47 -4.07 -3.83 -17.97
C SER A 47 -3.71 -3.15 -16.67
N GLN A 48 -3.49 -1.84 -16.73
CA GLN A 48 -3.18 -1.02 -15.57
C GLN A 48 -4.45 -0.61 -14.81
N SER A 49 -4.36 -0.60 -13.50
CA SER A 49 -5.35 -0.06 -12.58
C SER A 49 -4.67 0.84 -11.56
N ASN A 50 -5.40 1.85 -11.08
CA ASN A 50 -4.90 2.75 -10.05
C ASN A 50 -4.78 2.01 -8.70
N SER A 51 -3.61 2.06 -8.09
CA SER A 51 -3.36 1.46 -6.77
C SER A 51 -4.11 2.16 -5.63
N PHE A 52 -4.50 3.42 -5.84
CA PHE A 52 -4.85 4.29 -4.73
C PHE A 52 -3.84 4.13 -3.57
N SER A 53 -4.31 4.01 -2.35
CA SER A 53 -3.45 3.98 -1.16
C SER A 53 -2.52 2.77 -1.04
N MET A 54 -2.59 1.77 -1.93
CA MET A 54 -1.56 0.72 -1.96
C MET A 54 -0.15 1.30 -2.21
N ALA A 55 -0.05 2.44 -2.90
CA ALA A 55 1.21 3.16 -3.11
C ALA A 55 1.95 3.49 -1.80
N LYS A 56 1.22 3.73 -0.70
CA LYS A 56 1.78 4.07 0.60
C LYS A 56 2.78 3.03 1.12
N SER A 57 2.52 1.75 0.84
CA SER A 57 3.44 0.68 1.23
C SER A 57 4.79 0.78 0.51
N MET A 58 4.77 1.17 -0.77
CA MET A 58 6.01 1.35 -1.56
C MET A 58 6.79 2.59 -1.12
N VAL A 59 6.09 3.69 -0.84
CA VAL A 59 6.72 4.91 -0.31
C VAL A 59 7.34 4.66 1.06
N SER A 60 6.64 3.93 1.96
CA SER A 60 7.20 3.57 3.26
C SER A 60 8.40 2.62 3.15
N ALA A 61 8.35 1.66 2.22
CA ALA A 61 9.50 0.79 1.94
C ALA A 61 10.71 1.58 1.38
N SER A 62 10.46 2.62 0.58
CA SER A 62 11.52 3.48 0.05
C SER A 62 12.26 4.23 1.16
N LEU A 63 11.61 4.56 2.29
CA LEU A 63 12.29 5.11 3.46
C LEU A 63 13.39 4.15 3.96
N PHE A 64 13.08 2.87 4.09
CA PHE A 64 14.06 1.90 4.59
C PHE A 64 15.21 1.70 3.59
N LYS A 65 14.92 1.74 2.30
CA LYS A 65 15.97 1.72 1.27
C LYS A 65 16.86 2.96 1.28
N ALA A 66 16.29 4.15 1.52
CA ALA A 66 17.06 5.37 1.69
C ALA A 66 17.94 5.34 2.95
N ILE A 67 17.48 4.68 4.03
CA ILE A 67 18.28 4.44 5.22
C ILE A 67 19.45 3.47 4.91
N GLU A 68 19.19 2.37 4.20
CA GLU A 68 20.25 1.42 3.77
C GLU A 68 21.28 2.10 2.86
N ALA A 69 20.87 3.04 2.01
CA ALA A 69 21.74 3.80 1.12
C ALA A 69 22.54 4.90 1.85
N GLY A 70 22.11 5.31 3.04
CA GLY A 70 22.72 6.39 3.81
C GLY A 70 22.20 7.79 3.47
N ASP A 71 21.17 7.90 2.65
CA ASP A 71 20.52 9.17 2.30
C ASP A 71 19.67 9.70 3.46
N VAL A 72 19.17 8.79 4.31
CA VAL A 72 18.47 9.07 5.57
C VAL A 72 19.20 8.35 6.70
N GLU A 73 19.47 9.04 7.82
CA GLU A 73 20.26 8.47 8.94
C GLU A 73 19.51 7.31 9.62
N SER A 74 18.22 7.48 9.85
CA SER A 74 17.34 6.49 10.48
C SER A 74 15.87 6.92 10.36
N GLU A 75 14.94 6.03 10.74
CA GLU A 75 13.52 6.42 10.86
C GLU A 75 13.26 7.50 11.91
N ASN A 76 14.19 7.74 12.83
CA ASN A 76 14.08 8.78 13.85
C ASN A 76 14.60 10.15 13.38
N GLN A 77 15.17 10.25 12.19
CA GLN A 77 15.62 11.50 11.62
C GLN A 77 14.44 12.46 11.45
N LYS A 78 14.64 13.71 11.85
CA LYS A 78 13.60 14.73 11.82
C LYS A 78 13.30 15.18 10.39
N VAL A 79 12.02 15.20 10.04
CA VAL A 79 11.55 15.60 8.70
C VAL A 79 11.94 17.02 8.36
N ILE A 80 12.05 17.91 9.36
CA ILE A 80 12.46 19.31 9.18
C ILE A 80 13.86 19.46 8.56
N ALA A 81 14.71 18.43 8.63
CA ALA A 81 16.02 18.42 7.98
C ALA A 81 15.90 18.45 6.45
N PHE A 82 14.86 17.86 5.92
CA PHE A 82 14.57 17.79 4.49
C PHE A 82 13.51 18.80 4.06
N LEU A 83 12.50 19.03 4.91
CA LEU A 83 11.39 19.95 4.65
C LEU A 83 11.39 21.11 5.64
N PRO A 84 12.32 22.09 5.50
CA PRO A 84 12.48 23.19 6.48
C PRO A 84 11.28 24.16 6.52
N TRP A 85 10.36 24.03 5.57
CA TRP A 85 9.14 24.83 5.48
C TRP A 85 7.96 24.26 6.27
N LEU A 86 8.11 23.13 6.97
CA LEU A 86 7.05 22.59 7.82
C LEU A 86 6.64 23.60 8.89
N ILE A 87 5.35 23.69 9.16
CA ILE A 87 4.73 24.61 10.13
C ILE A 87 3.94 23.86 11.20
N GLY A 88 3.63 24.55 12.30
CA GLY A 88 2.87 24.02 13.44
C GLY A 88 3.73 23.83 14.68
N ASP A 89 3.06 23.63 15.82
CA ASP A 89 3.71 23.59 17.14
C ASP A 89 4.72 22.43 17.27
N HIS A 90 4.49 21.35 16.53
CA HIS A 90 5.29 20.12 16.54
C HIS A 90 6.04 19.84 15.23
N ALA A 91 6.18 20.83 14.33
CA ALA A 91 6.88 20.66 13.05
C ALA A 91 8.33 20.17 13.20
N LYS A 92 9.00 20.50 14.31
CA LYS A 92 10.38 20.09 14.60
C LYS A 92 10.48 18.69 15.23
N ASP A 93 9.36 18.13 15.68
CA ASP A 93 9.33 16.87 16.44
C ASP A 93 9.07 15.66 15.55
N VAL A 94 8.40 15.85 14.39
CA VAL A 94 8.03 14.74 13.49
C VAL A 94 9.25 14.08 12.89
N THR A 95 9.22 12.74 12.85
CA THR A 95 10.26 11.90 12.26
C THR A 95 9.81 11.25 10.96
N MET A 96 10.77 10.76 10.17
CA MET A 96 10.50 9.99 8.96
C MET A 96 9.64 8.74 9.27
N GLY A 97 9.91 8.06 10.38
CA GLY A 97 9.13 6.91 10.84
C GLY A 97 7.71 7.27 11.28
N ASP A 98 7.48 8.47 11.84
CA ASP A 98 6.13 8.94 12.17
C ASP A 98 5.28 9.12 10.92
N LEU A 99 5.87 9.65 9.85
CA LEU A 99 5.19 9.76 8.55
C LEU A 99 4.85 8.36 7.98
N ALA A 100 5.82 7.44 7.96
CA ALA A 100 5.65 6.09 7.40
C ALA A 100 4.63 5.22 8.16
N SER A 101 4.42 5.49 9.44
CA SER A 101 3.52 4.73 10.33
C SER A 101 2.23 5.46 10.71
N MET A 102 1.88 6.55 10.00
CA MET A 102 0.65 7.30 10.22
C MET A 102 0.53 7.89 11.64
N ALA A 103 1.62 8.44 12.14
CA ALA A 103 1.70 9.07 13.46
C ALA A 103 2.29 10.48 13.39
N SER A 104 2.06 11.19 12.30
CA SER A 104 2.70 12.49 12.01
C SER A 104 2.25 13.66 12.87
N GLY A 105 1.07 13.57 13.47
CA GLY A 105 0.47 14.73 14.16
C GLY A 105 -0.04 15.83 13.22
N LEU A 106 -0.18 15.55 11.94
CA LEU A 106 -0.64 16.49 10.91
C LEU A 106 -2.10 16.89 11.15
N GLU A 107 -2.44 18.16 10.95
CA GLU A 107 -3.82 18.63 10.96
C GLU A 107 -4.51 18.30 9.64
N TRP A 108 -4.94 17.05 9.54
CA TRP A 108 -5.49 16.46 8.32
C TRP A 108 -6.79 15.71 8.59
N ASN A 109 -7.76 15.89 7.70
CA ASN A 109 -9.03 15.16 7.75
C ASN A 109 -9.11 14.18 6.57
N GLU A 110 -9.03 12.87 6.85
CA GLU A 110 -9.13 11.78 5.86
C GLU A 110 -10.58 11.45 5.51
N ASN A 111 -11.40 12.44 5.24
CA ASN A 111 -12.80 12.26 4.84
C ASN A 111 -12.93 12.41 3.33
N TYR A 112 -13.36 11.35 2.65
CA TYR A 112 -13.55 11.29 1.20
C TYR A 112 -14.94 11.77 0.75
N ASP A 113 -15.94 11.77 1.64
CA ASP A 113 -17.34 12.08 1.29
C ASP A 113 -17.64 13.58 1.28
N ASN A 114 -16.79 14.38 1.89
CA ASN A 114 -16.96 15.82 1.94
C ASN A 114 -15.92 16.51 1.06
N LEU A 115 -16.34 17.00 -0.10
CA LEU A 115 -15.49 17.70 -1.08
C LEU A 115 -14.84 19.00 -0.57
N LEU A 116 -15.27 19.50 0.59
CA LEU A 116 -14.66 20.68 1.24
C LEU A 116 -13.47 20.30 2.14
N THR A 117 -13.26 19.02 2.40
CA THR A 117 -12.11 18.56 3.18
C THR A 117 -10.83 18.48 2.34
N ILE A 118 -9.70 18.34 3.02
CA ILE A 118 -8.39 18.34 2.39
C ILE A 118 -8.19 17.12 1.47
N THR A 119 -8.67 15.94 1.85
CA THR A 119 -8.40 14.70 1.14
C THR A 119 -8.94 14.68 -0.31
N PRO A 120 -10.24 14.95 -0.60
CA PRO A 120 -10.70 15.05 -1.98
C PRO A 120 -10.01 16.16 -2.76
N ARG A 121 -9.66 17.27 -2.11
CA ARG A 121 -8.94 18.38 -2.74
C ARG A 121 -7.59 17.93 -3.29
N THR A 122 -6.85 17.05 -2.62
CA THR A 122 -5.54 16.56 -3.10
C THR A 122 -5.61 15.83 -4.45
N TYR A 123 -6.74 15.22 -4.77
CA TYR A 123 -6.89 14.53 -6.07
C TYR A 123 -6.96 15.50 -7.26
N VAL A 124 -7.46 16.71 -7.04
CA VAL A 124 -7.63 17.74 -8.08
C VAL A 124 -6.65 18.92 -7.95
N GLU A 125 -5.88 18.96 -6.87
CA GLU A 125 -4.88 20.01 -6.63
C GLU A 125 -3.81 19.97 -7.72
N LYS A 126 -3.47 21.16 -8.23
CA LYS A 126 -2.46 21.36 -9.27
C LYS A 126 -1.08 21.74 -8.73
N ASP A 127 -1.02 22.25 -7.52
CA ASP A 127 0.22 22.60 -6.82
C ASP A 127 0.23 21.91 -5.44
N MET A 128 0.60 20.64 -5.45
CA MET A 128 0.62 19.80 -4.26
C MET A 128 1.60 20.35 -3.20
N LEU A 129 2.74 20.84 -3.62
CA LEU A 129 3.74 21.38 -2.69
C LEU A 129 3.21 22.60 -1.94
N SER A 130 2.58 23.56 -2.65
CA SER A 130 1.97 24.71 -2.01
C SER A 130 0.82 24.33 -1.07
N LEU A 131 0.06 23.31 -1.41
CA LEU A 131 -0.96 22.78 -0.52
C LEU A 131 -0.35 22.21 0.75
N MET A 132 0.66 21.35 0.64
CA MET A 132 1.30 20.71 1.79
C MET A 132 1.98 21.70 2.73
N LYS A 133 2.53 22.81 2.21
CA LYS A 133 3.12 23.90 3.00
C LYS A 133 2.13 24.63 3.91
N GLN A 134 0.82 24.51 3.66
CA GLN A 134 -0.23 25.18 4.44
C GLN A 134 -0.77 24.33 5.59
N ILE A 135 -0.38 23.06 5.67
CA ILE A 135 -0.97 22.12 6.64
C ILE A 135 -0.03 21.96 7.82
N PRO A 136 -0.44 22.40 9.03
CA PRO A 136 0.43 22.37 10.18
C PRO A 136 0.48 20.99 10.85
N ILE A 137 1.58 20.75 11.57
CA ILE A 137 1.75 19.63 12.50
C ILE A 137 1.46 20.17 13.91
N ASN A 138 0.20 20.05 14.33
CA ASN A 138 -0.28 20.65 15.59
C ASN A 138 -0.50 19.62 16.71
N TYR A 139 -0.41 18.33 16.40
CA TYR A 139 -0.53 17.26 17.39
C TYR A 139 0.83 16.61 17.63
N GLN A 140 1.03 16.03 18.81
CA GLN A 140 2.30 15.36 19.14
C GLN A 140 2.55 14.17 18.22
N PRO A 141 3.64 14.16 17.42
CA PRO A 141 4.00 13.03 16.58
C PRO A 141 4.42 11.81 17.42
N GLY A 142 4.21 10.62 16.89
CA GLY A 142 4.64 9.37 17.52
C GLY A 142 3.77 8.86 18.65
N GLU A 143 2.71 9.57 19.06
CA GLU A 143 1.86 9.16 20.19
C GLU A 143 0.75 8.17 19.78
N LYS A 144 0.17 8.34 18.61
CA LYS A 144 -0.97 7.54 18.16
C LYS A 144 -1.02 7.40 16.65
N PHE A 145 -1.62 6.32 16.22
CA PHE A 145 -1.96 6.10 14.83
C PHE A 145 -3.20 6.92 14.43
N ILE A 146 -3.08 7.69 13.36
CA ILE A 146 -4.20 8.33 12.65
C ILE A 146 -3.89 8.23 11.18
N TYR A 147 -4.70 7.46 10.44
CA TYR A 147 -4.50 7.28 9.00
C TYR A 147 -4.72 8.60 8.26
N GLN A 148 -3.69 9.09 7.58
CA GLN A 148 -3.67 10.39 6.91
C GLN A 148 -2.83 10.33 5.64
N SER A 149 -3.45 10.55 4.48
CA SER A 149 -2.76 10.58 3.18
C SER A 149 -1.66 11.64 3.13
N GLY A 150 -1.86 12.77 3.82
CA GLY A 150 -0.84 13.82 3.94
C GLY A 150 0.48 13.36 4.55
N SER A 151 0.44 12.39 5.48
CA SER A 151 1.67 11.82 6.06
C SER A 151 2.54 11.17 4.98
N THR A 152 1.95 10.40 4.08
CA THR A 152 2.70 9.76 2.99
C THR A 152 3.14 10.76 1.92
N GLN A 153 2.33 11.81 1.65
CA GLN A 153 2.76 12.85 0.72
C GLN A 153 3.98 13.60 1.27
N LEU A 154 4.01 13.93 2.57
CA LEU A 154 5.19 14.51 3.21
C LEU A 154 6.39 13.56 3.19
N LEU A 155 6.16 12.25 3.39
CA LEU A 155 7.23 11.26 3.32
C LEU A 155 7.84 11.19 1.91
N GLY A 156 7.02 11.19 0.87
CA GLY A 156 7.49 11.23 -0.52
C GLY A 156 8.35 12.48 -0.78
N LEU A 157 7.84 13.67 -0.45
CA LEU A 157 8.58 14.91 -0.59
C LEU A 157 9.91 14.92 0.19
N ALA A 158 9.92 14.37 1.41
CA ALA A 158 11.13 14.29 2.22
C ALA A 158 12.16 13.31 1.63
N LEU A 159 11.71 12.22 1.03
CA LEU A 159 12.57 11.25 0.34
C LEU A 159 13.16 11.84 -0.94
N GLU A 160 12.37 12.60 -1.71
CA GLU A 160 12.85 13.30 -2.89
C GLU A 160 13.94 14.33 -2.53
N GLU A 161 13.77 15.09 -1.46
CA GLU A 161 14.80 16.02 -0.97
C GLU A 161 16.05 15.29 -0.41
N ALA A 162 15.87 14.15 0.26
CA ALA A 162 16.97 13.38 0.82
C ALA A 162 17.84 12.73 -0.25
N THR A 163 17.23 12.21 -1.32
CA THR A 163 17.90 11.39 -2.33
C THR A 163 18.25 12.16 -3.61
N GLY A 164 17.56 13.29 -3.87
CA GLY A 164 17.64 14.02 -5.13
C GLY A 164 16.89 13.37 -6.30
N GLU A 165 16.11 12.32 -6.03
CA GLU A 165 15.38 11.53 -7.04
C GLU A 165 13.88 11.56 -6.74
N ASN A 166 13.02 11.57 -7.77
CA ASN A 166 11.58 11.49 -7.59
C ASN A 166 11.13 10.07 -7.19
N MET A 167 9.91 9.96 -6.61
CA MET A 167 9.40 8.68 -6.10
C MET A 167 9.29 7.59 -7.15
N SER A 168 8.93 7.92 -8.41
CA SER A 168 8.92 6.95 -9.51
C SER A 168 10.30 6.35 -9.76
N THR A 169 11.35 7.17 -9.74
CA THR A 169 12.73 6.72 -9.90
C THR A 169 13.17 5.86 -8.72
N LEU A 170 12.85 6.27 -7.50
CA LEU A 170 13.17 5.50 -6.29
C LEU A 170 12.48 4.14 -6.31
N VAL A 171 11.17 4.09 -6.50
CA VAL A 171 10.42 2.82 -6.55
C VAL A 171 10.90 1.94 -7.70
N ARG A 172 11.19 2.51 -8.87
CA ARG A 172 11.72 1.77 -10.01
C ARG A 172 13.08 1.12 -9.69
N SER A 173 14.00 1.89 -9.10
CA SER A 173 15.35 1.40 -8.84
C SER A 173 15.43 0.46 -7.63
N TYR A 174 14.69 0.76 -6.57
CA TYR A 174 14.72 -0.03 -5.35
C TYR A 174 13.92 -1.34 -5.45
N PHE A 175 12.81 -1.33 -6.19
CA PHE A 175 11.88 -2.46 -6.20
C PHE A 175 11.49 -2.92 -7.59
N TRP A 176 10.91 -2.05 -8.44
CA TRP A 176 10.24 -2.45 -9.68
C TRP A 176 11.12 -3.24 -10.64
N ASN A 177 12.32 -2.71 -10.91
CA ASN A 177 13.30 -3.41 -11.74
C ASN A 177 13.87 -4.65 -11.04
N PRO A 178 14.36 -4.58 -9.76
CA PRO A 178 14.90 -5.73 -9.06
C PRO A 178 13.93 -6.91 -8.91
N ILE A 179 12.62 -6.65 -8.67
CA ILE A 179 11.62 -7.74 -8.59
C ILE A 179 11.16 -8.24 -9.96
N GLY A 180 11.74 -7.75 -11.05
CA GLY A 180 11.41 -8.18 -12.40
C GLY A 180 9.97 -7.86 -12.79
N ALA A 181 9.44 -6.66 -12.44
CA ALA A 181 8.13 -6.24 -12.88
C ALA A 181 8.04 -6.29 -14.41
N GLU A 182 6.97 -6.90 -14.93
CA GLU A 182 6.86 -7.20 -16.36
C GLU A 182 6.46 -5.98 -17.18
N HIS A 183 5.81 -4.98 -16.52
CA HIS A 183 5.27 -3.81 -17.21
C HIS A 183 5.69 -2.53 -16.51
N GLN A 184 5.72 -1.45 -17.31
CA GLN A 184 5.94 -0.12 -16.77
C GLN A 184 4.78 0.27 -15.86
N ALA A 185 5.11 0.88 -14.72
CA ALA A 185 4.16 1.58 -13.88
C ALA A 185 4.25 3.09 -14.13
N SER A 186 3.17 3.82 -13.83
CA SER A 186 3.15 5.28 -13.94
C SER A 186 2.57 5.91 -12.69
N TRP A 187 3.14 7.03 -12.26
CA TRP A 187 2.60 7.80 -11.13
C TRP A 187 1.88 9.04 -11.62
N THR A 188 0.71 9.32 -11.05
CA THR A 188 -0.04 10.54 -11.38
C THR A 188 0.61 11.76 -10.74
N LEU A 189 0.86 12.78 -11.53
CA LEU A 189 1.36 14.07 -11.10
C LEU A 189 0.21 14.98 -10.62
N ASP A 190 0.53 16.00 -9.86
CA ASP A 190 -0.40 17.08 -9.50
C ASP A 190 -0.78 17.90 -10.74
N SER A 191 0.22 18.29 -11.53
CA SER A 191 0.06 18.96 -12.82
C SER A 191 1.32 18.80 -13.69
N ASN A 192 1.23 19.17 -14.97
CA ASN A 192 2.40 19.24 -15.84
C ASN A 192 3.32 20.44 -15.53
N ASP A 193 2.79 21.46 -14.84
CA ASP A 193 3.53 22.70 -14.57
C ASP A 193 4.45 22.53 -13.35
N TYR A 194 4.03 21.76 -12.33
CA TYR A 194 4.77 21.55 -11.08
C TYR A 194 5.40 20.18 -11.00
N GLY A 195 4.74 19.15 -11.50
CA GLY A 195 5.29 17.81 -11.67
C GLY A 195 5.50 17.02 -10.38
N VAL A 196 4.79 17.37 -9.29
CA VAL A 196 4.88 16.65 -8.02
C VAL A 196 4.06 15.35 -8.09
N GLU A 197 4.69 14.23 -7.82
CA GLU A 197 4.04 12.93 -7.76
C GLU A 197 3.09 12.83 -6.55
N LYS A 198 1.87 12.35 -6.78
CA LYS A 198 0.90 12.10 -5.71
C LYS A 198 1.28 10.83 -4.96
N SER A 199 2.34 10.89 -4.16
CA SER A 199 2.98 9.75 -3.51
C SER A 199 2.05 8.99 -2.54
N PHE A 200 1.01 9.66 -2.01
CA PHE A 200 0.00 9.03 -1.16
C PHE A 200 -0.94 8.07 -1.89
N CYS A 201 -0.96 8.08 -3.24
CA CYS A 201 -1.85 7.28 -4.08
C CYS A 201 -1.28 7.11 -5.50
N CYS A 202 -2.13 6.63 -6.38
CA CYS A 202 -2.14 6.97 -7.81
C CYS A 202 -0.95 6.43 -8.61
N LEU A 203 -0.32 5.36 -8.12
CA LEU A 203 0.56 4.49 -8.89
C LEU A 203 -0.32 3.55 -9.72
N ASN A 204 -0.14 3.55 -11.04
CA ASN A 204 -0.88 2.69 -11.95
C ASN A 204 -0.02 1.51 -12.36
N SER A 205 -0.53 0.30 -12.18
CA SER A 205 0.10 -0.94 -12.60
C SER A 205 -0.91 -2.10 -12.68
N ASN A 206 -0.45 -3.30 -12.95
CA ASN A 206 -1.27 -4.51 -13.09
C ASN A 206 -1.22 -5.39 -11.84
N ALA A 207 -2.13 -6.37 -11.77
CA ALA A 207 -2.28 -7.24 -10.61
C ALA A 207 -1.03 -8.10 -10.34
N ARG A 208 -0.37 -8.60 -11.39
CA ARG A 208 0.82 -9.45 -11.25
C ARG A 208 2.01 -8.69 -10.69
N ASP A 209 2.24 -7.45 -11.15
CA ASP A 209 3.35 -6.64 -10.68
C ASP A 209 3.12 -6.14 -9.25
N PHE A 210 1.88 -5.81 -8.86
CA PHE A 210 1.54 -5.54 -7.45
C PHE A 210 1.77 -6.78 -6.57
N ALA A 211 1.42 -7.99 -7.06
CA ALA A 211 1.65 -9.23 -6.33
C ALA A 211 3.14 -9.49 -6.06
N ARG A 212 4.04 -9.14 -7.01
CA ARG A 212 5.49 -9.26 -6.83
C ARG A 212 5.99 -8.46 -5.63
N PHE A 213 5.48 -7.26 -5.43
CA PHE A 213 5.83 -6.46 -4.26
C PHE A 213 5.32 -7.10 -2.95
N GLY A 214 4.11 -7.63 -2.93
CA GLY A 214 3.61 -8.43 -1.81
C GLY A 214 4.47 -9.67 -1.52
N LYS A 215 4.92 -10.37 -2.58
CA LYS A 215 5.81 -11.52 -2.46
C LYS A 215 7.18 -11.15 -1.89
N LEU A 216 7.74 -10.00 -2.27
CA LEU A 216 9.00 -9.52 -1.69
C LEU A 216 8.90 -9.42 -0.16
N PHE A 217 7.80 -8.85 0.36
CA PHE A 217 7.58 -8.74 1.80
C PHE A 217 7.25 -10.09 2.45
N LYS A 218 6.49 -10.97 1.78
CA LYS A 218 6.27 -12.35 2.23
C LYS A 218 7.59 -13.09 2.45
N ASN A 219 8.55 -12.87 1.58
CA ASN A 219 9.86 -13.54 1.60
C ASN A 219 10.92 -12.71 2.36
N HIS A 220 10.52 -11.93 3.36
CA HIS A 220 11.42 -11.15 4.22
C HIS A 220 12.42 -10.27 3.46
N GLY A 221 12.00 -9.69 2.33
CA GLY A 221 12.83 -8.83 1.49
C GLY A 221 13.79 -9.55 0.55
N VAL A 222 13.69 -10.88 0.45
CA VAL A 222 14.48 -11.69 -0.48
C VAL A 222 13.75 -11.89 -1.80
N TRP A 223 14.43 -11.66 -2.90
CA TRP A 223 13.97 -11.93 -4.27
C TRP A 223 15.05 -12.68 -5.05
N GLU A 224 14.69 -13.86 -5.59
CA GLU A 224 15.61 -14.73 -6.35
C GLU A 224 16.96 -14.95 -5.66
N GLY A 225 16.94 -15.13 -4.33
CA GLY A 225 18.12 -15.35 -3.52
C GLY A 225 18.93 -14.09 -3.16
N GLN A 226 18.48 -12.91 -3.59
CA GLN A 226 19.10 -11.63 -3.23
C GLN A 226 18.28 -10.88 -2.18
N GLN A 227 18.93 -10.35 -1.15
CA GLN A 227 18.32 -9.46 -0.18
C GLN A 227 18.17 -8.08 -0.80
N LEU A 228 16.94 -7.70 -1.20
CA LEU A 228 16.64 -6.39 -1.80
C LEU A 228 16.32 -5.32 -0.76
N ILE A 229 15.76 -5.71 0.38
CA ILE A 229 15.48 -4.84 1.53
C ILE A 229 15.78 -5.64 2.80
N ASP A 230 16.42 -5.02 3.77
CA ASP A 230 16.81 -5.68 5.02
C ASP A 230 15.60 -6.35 5.70
N SER A 231 15.79 -7.60 6.12
CA SER A 231 14.74 -8.40 6.76
C SER A 231 14.20 -7.77 8.05
N ALA A 232 15.05 -7.09 8.82
CA ALA A 232 14.63 -6.39 10.04
C ALA A 232 13.67 -5.23 9.72
N PHE A 233 13.87 -4.53 8.60
CA PHE A 233 12.95 -3.49 8.14
C PHE A 233 11.62 -4.09 7.64
N VAL A 234 11.67 -5.22 6.92
CA VAL A 234 10.46 -5.93 6.51
C VAL A 234 9.66 -6.36 7.73
N GLU A 235 10.28 -7.05 8.68
CA GLU A 235 9.63 -7.49 9.92
C GLU A 235 9.02 -6.33 10.70
N LYS A 236 9.76 -5.22 10.81
CA LYS A 236 9.26 -3.99 11.46
C LYS A 236 8.04 -3.43 10.75
N SER A 237 8.05 -3.44 9.42
CA SER A 237 6.97 -2.88 8.60
C SER A 237 5.66 -3.63 8.75
N ILE A 238 5.72 -4.95 8.90
CA ILE A 238 4.56 -5.84 9.03
C ILE A 238 4.23 -6.21 10.48
N ARG A 239 4.70 -5.41 11.44
CA ARG A 239 4.34 -5.49 12.86
C ARG A 239 3.68 -4.20 13.31
N GLN A 240 2.77 -4.31 14.29
CA GLN A 240 2.14 -3.14 14.90
C GLN A 240 3.17 -2.20 15.51
N ARG A 241 3.03 -0.91 15.25
CA ARG A 241 3.81 0.12 15.95
C ARG A 241 3.21 0.47 17.31
N PHE A 242 1.89 0.48 17.42
CA PHE A 242 1.16 0.91 18.61
C PHE A 242 0.25 -0.21 19.11
N GLU A 243 0.33 -0.52 20.40
CA GLU A 243 -0.53 -1.54 21.05
C GLU A 243 -2.03 -1.22 20.91
N LYS A 244 -2.39 0.07 21.01
CA LYS A 244 -3.78 0.54 20.87
C LYS A 244 -4.27 0.60 19.42
N SER A 245 -3.41 0.37 18.47
CA SER A 245 -3.70 0.39 17.03
C SER A 245 -2.95 -0.74 16.34
N PRO A 246 -3.28 -2.00 16.65
CA PRO A 246 -2.55 -3.16 16.15
C PRO A 246 -2.74 -3.41 14.64
N GLN A 247 -3.64 -2.68 14.01
CA GLN A 247 -4.01 -2.85 12.61
C GLN A 247 -3.02 -2.23 11.62
N TYR A 248 -1.94 -1.56 12.08
CA TYR A 248 -1.02 -0.87 11.17
C TYR A 248 0.44 -0.91 11.65
N GLY A 249 1.34 -1.11 10.67
CA GLY A 249 2.79 -1.03 10.85
C GLY A 249 3.40 0.18 10.15
N TYR A 250 4.41 -0.04 9.31
CA TYR A 250 5.02 1.00 8.47
C TYR A 250 4.58 0.81 7.01
N GLY A 251 3.47 1.46 6.65
CA GLY A 251 2.88 1.37 5.30
C GLY A 251 2.02 0.12 5.05
N TRP A 252 1.85 -0.75 6.03
CA TRP A 252 1.12 -2.01 5.90
C TRP A 252 -0.03 -2.12 6.88
N TRP A 253 -1.19 -2.54 6.38
CA TRP A 253 -2.33 -2.93 7.18
C TRP A 253 -2.15 -4.36 7.69
N LEU A 254 -2.50 -4.59 8.95
CA LEU A 254 -2.37 -5.87 9.64
C LEU A 254 -3.75 -6.36 10.06
N GLY A 255 -3.94 -7.67 10.08
CA GLY A 255 -5.21 -8.27 10.50
C GLY A 255 -5.16 -9.78 10.50
N ALA A 256 -6.32 -10.39 10.74
CA ALA A 256 -6.52 -11.81 10.62
C ALA A 256 -7.92 -12.12 10.10
N VAL A 257 -8.06 -13.22 9.36
CA VAL A 257 -9.34 -13.80 8.95
C VAL A 257 -9.34 -15.26 9.39
N ASP A 258 -10.36 -15.64 10.21
CA ASP A 258 -10.50 -16.99 10.76
C ASP A 258 -9.15 -17.52 11.37
N GLU A 259 -8.56 -16.69 12.25
CA GLU A 259 -7.28 -16.92 12.94
C GLU A 259 -6.02 -16.94 12.06
N ASN A 260 -6.15 -16.76 10.74
CA ASN A 260 -5.00 -16.66 9.85
C ASN A 260 -4.54 -15.19 9.78
N PRO A 261 -3.34 -14.86 10.30
CA PRO A 261 -2.81 -13.51 10.24
C PRO A 261 -2.39 -13.15 8.83
N PHE A 262 -2.57 -11.88 8.48
CA PHE A 262 -2.13 -11.32 7.21
C PHE A 262 -1.58 -9.91 7.37
N PHE A 263 -0.79 -9.49 6.41
CA PHE A 263 -0.56 -8.08 6.14
C PHE A 263 -1.03 -7.72 4.73
N SER A 264 -1.38 -6.45 4.50
CA SER A 264 -1.95 -6.06 3.21
C SER A 264 -1.63 -4.63 2.81
N MET A 265 -1.50 -4.43 1.50
CA MET A 265 -1.68 -3.13 0.87
C MET A 265 -3.17 -2.94 0.63
N ARG A 266 -3.68 -1.74 0.93
CA ARG A 266 -5.10 -1.41 0.72
C ARG A 266 -5.24 -0.08 0.01
N GLY A 267 -6.11 -0.04 -0.99
CA GLY A 267 -6.46 1.17 -1.73
C GLY A 267 -7.96 1.37 -1.78
N HIS A 268 -8.36 2.61 -1.99
CA HIS A 268 -9.77 2.99 -2.17
C HIS A 268 -10.43 2.14 -3.26
N MET A 269 -11.74 1.94 -3.19
CA MET A 269 -12.52 1.09 -4.10
C MET A 269 -12.11 -0.40 -4.09
N GLY A 270 -11.51 -0.88 -3.00
CA GLY A 270 -11.18 -2.29 -2.81
C GLY A 270 -9.96 -2.76 -3.60
N GLN A 271 -8.96 -1.92 -3.79
CA GLN A 271 -7.66 -2.38 -4.27
C GLN A 271 -6.93 -3.11 -3.15
N TYR A 272 -6.56 -4.36 -3.36
CA TYR A 272 -5.92 -5.18 -2.34
C TYR A 272 -4.74 -5.98 -2.88
N VAL A 273 -3.68 -6.06 -2.07
CA VAL A 273 -2.69 -7.15 -2.07
C VAL A 273 -2.67 -7.68 -0.65
N ILE A 274 -3.23 -8.87 -0.43
CA ILE A 274 -3.36 -9.49 0.89
C ILE A 274 -2.38 -10.67 0.94
N VAL A 275 -1.51 -10.68 1.94
CA VAL A 275 -0.43 -11.65 2.05
C VAL A 275 -0.60 -12.47 3.32
N PHE A 276 -0.69 -13.79 3.17
CA PHE A 276 -0.73 -14.80 4.23
C PHE A 276 0.59 -15.56 4.24
N PRO A 277 1.59 -15.14 5.03
CA PRO A 277 2.92 -15.77 5.00
C PRO A 277 2.92 -17.24 5.40
N GLU A 278 2.16 -17.59 6.43
CA GLU A 278 2.10 -18.96 6.96
C GLU A 278 1.42 -19.95 6.01
N GLN A 279 0.47 -19.48 5.19
CA GLN A 279 -0.25 -20.29 4.22
C GLN A 279 0.40 -20.26 2.84
N ASP A 280 1.44 -19.43 2.65
CA ASP A 280 2.09 -19.18 1.36
C ASP A 280 1.09 -18.74 0.26
N ILE A 281 0.19 -17.80 0.63
CA ILE A 281 -0.87 -17.27 -0.24
C ILE A 281 -0.75 -15.76 -0.38
N ILE A 282 -0.92 -15.27 -1.61
CA ILE A 282 -1.14 -13.85 -1.91
C ILE A 282 -2.42 -13.72 -2.72
N ILE A 283 -3.31 -12.83 -2.29
CA ILE A 283 -4.56 -12.51 -2.99
C ILE A 283 -4.45 -11.07 -3.47
N VAL A 284 -4.63 -10.85 -4.77
CA VAL A 284 -4.73 -9.51 -5.36
C VAL A 284 -6.11 -9.31 -5.92
N ARG A 285 -6.73 -8.20 -5.57
CA ARG A 285 -7.98 -7.76 -6.17
C ARG A 285 -7.84 -6.31 -6.62
N LEU A 286 -8.17 -6.01 -7.86
CA LEU A 286 -8.31 -4.67 -8.42
C LEU A 286 -9.73 -4.48 -8.93
N GLY A 287 -10.30 -3.29 -8.78
CA GLY A 287 -11.67 -3.02 -9.23
C GLY A 287 -12.12 -1.58 -9.02
N HIS A 288 -13.39 -1.32 -9.33
CA HIS A 288 -13.96 0.01 -9.35
C HIS A 288 -14.89 0.32 -8.17
N ARG A 289 -15.12 -0.66 -7.28
CA ARG A 289 -15.99 -0.49 -6.13
C ARG A 289 -15.49 -1.32 -4.94
N GLY A 290 -15.54 -0.76 -3.74
CA GLY A 290 -15.30 -1.44 -2.46
C GLY A 290 -16.46 -1.19 -1.51
N LEU A 291 -16.48 -1.89 -0.38
CA LEU A 291 -17.44 -1.68 0.69
C LEU A 291 -16.83 -0.83 1.80
N ASN A 292 -17.70 -0.27 2.64
CA ASN A 292 -17.30 0.48 3.83
C ASN A 292 -16.60 -0.46 4.84
N ASP A 293 -15.94 0.14 5.81
CA ASP A 293 -15.32 -0.62 6.89
C ASP A 293 -16.38 -1.31 7.79
N ILE A 294 -15.99 -2.41 8.38
CA ILE A 294 -16.74 -3.08 9.44
C ILE A 294 -16.91 -2.08 10.60
N PRO A 295 -18.14 -1.87 11.13
CA PRO A 295 -18.37 -0.93 12.22
C PRO A 295 -17.42 -1.16 13.40
N GLY A 296 -16.75 -0.08 13.83
CA GLY A 296 -15.75 -0.13 14.92
C GLY A 296 -14.39 -0.71 14.53
N SER A 297 -14.16 -0.96 13.25
CA SER A 297 -12.90 -1.47 12.68
C SER A 297 -12.48 -0.58 11.52
N GLN A 298 -11.22 -0.69 11.11
CA GLN A 298 -10.72 -0.10 9.85
C GLN A 298 -10.49 -1.17 8.79
N THR A 299 -11.26 -2.25 8.83
CA THR A 299 -11.19 -3.35 7.86
C THR A 299 -12.40 -3.30 6.95
N PRO A 300 -12.23 -3.17 5.63
CA PRO A 300 -13.32 -3.20 4.67
C PRO A 300 -14.11 -4.51 4.75
N ILE A 301 -15.43 -4.44 4.65
CA ILE A 301 -16.34 -5.60 4.76
C ILE A 301 -16.04 -6.66 3.69
N ASP A 302 -15.66 -6.23 2.49
CA ASP A 302 -15.40 -7.11 1.35
C ASP A 302 -14.07 -7.88 1.46
N LEU A 303 -13.08 -7.36 2.17
CA LEU A 303 -11.79 -8.01 2.31
C LEU A 303 -11.90 -9.43 2.89
N PRO A 304 -12.51 -9.66 4.07
CA PRO A 304 -12.65 -11.01 4.62
C PRO A 304 -13.55 -11.90 3.75
N LEU A 305 -14.48 -11.34 2.98
CA LEU A 305 -15.33 -12.13 2.07
C LEU A 305 -14.48 -12.74 0.94
N TYR A 306 -13.64 -11.95 0.29
CA TYR A 306 -12.69 -12.46 -0.72
C TYR A 306 -11.78 -13.53 -0.15
N VAL A 307 -11.21 -13.30 1.03
CA VAL A 307 -10.30 -14.26 1.68
C VAL A 307 -11.01 -15.59 1.95
N LYS A 308 -12.21 -15.57 2.53
CA LYS A 308 -12.99 -16.78 2.83
C LYS A 308 -13.31 -17.58 1.58
N GLU A 309 -13.67 -16.93 0.49
CA GLU A 309 -13.94 -17.62 -0.77
C GLU A 309 -12.67 -18.27 -1.36
N VAL A 310 -11.51 -17.60 -1.30
CA VAL A 310 -10.23 -18.19 -1.71
C VAL A 310 -9.90 -19.42 -0.87
N PHE A 311 -10.06 -19.34 0.45
CA PHE A 311 -9.75 -20.49 1.33
C PHE A 311 -10.70 -21.67 1.10
N LYS A 312 -11.98 -21.43 0.77
CA LYS A 312 -12.89 -22.50 0.32
C LYS A 312 -12.41 -23.15 -0.98
N MET A 313 -11.93 -22.37 -1.95
CA MET A 313 -11.42 -22.91 -3.21
C MET A 313 -10.15 -23.75 -3.02
N ILE A 314 -9.31 -23.39 -2.02
CA ILE A 314 -8.04 -24.06 -1.75
C ILE A 314 -8.24 -25.31 -0.87
N ALA A 315 -9.26 -25.33 0.01
CA ALA A 315 -9.55 -26.48 0.85
C ALA A 315 -9.86 -27.70 -0.04
N PRO A 316 -9.31 -28.88 0.27
CA PRO A 316 -9.71 -30.08 -0.45
C PRO A 316 -11.23 -30.27 -0.28
N GLU A 317 -11.92 -30.61 -1.38
CA GLU A 317 -13.29 -31.09 -1.27
C GLU A 317 -13.26 -32.24 -0.28
N ASN A 318 -13.81 -32.07 0.92
CA ASN A 318 -14.10 -33.19 1.78
C ASN A 318 -15.12 -34.01 1.03
N GLU A 319 -14.71 -35.21 0.58
CA GLU A 319 -15.62 -36.22 0.11
C GLU A 319 -16.72 -36.40 1.18
N THR A 320 -17.90 -35.84 0.88
CA THR A 320 -19.13 -36.08 1.66
C THR A 320 -19.81 -37.32 1.16
#